data_dd51b829572f823b9df03ac8c65f4b53
#
_entry.id   dd51b829572f823b9df03ac8c65f4b53
#
_cell.length_a   1.000
_cell.length_b   1.000
_cell.length_c   1.000
_cell.angle_alpha   90.00
_cell.angle_beta   90.00
_cell.angle_gamma   90.00
#
_symmetry.space_group_name_H-M   'P 1'
#
loop_
_entity.id
_entity.type
_entity.pdbx_description
1 polymer ?
#
loop_
_entity_poly.entity_id
_entity_poly.type
_entity_poly.pdbx_seq_one_letter_code
_entity_poly.pdbx_strand_id
1 'polypeptide(L)'
;MVFQALFGVKGSERILGGFLSKILNQEVKKVSLDANQNLVQETVDEKLGILDLRAIIEENIDVNIEIQLVDKANLEKRILLYWARRYGVQLKPGEDYRKLRKTIAILITDYEIPNLVWFKDAHTRWELLEKRNPEIKVFEDIEVHIIEMPKIEANPKATEKGLKNWIKFLQNPESEAVKMSNDKELDEAYKKLENISGDEKLRRLSELRLKAILDEKATLECGREAGLKEGMAKRKSRADLQKERQNGKLERISRRKN
;
A
#
# COMPACT_ATOMS: atom_id res chain seq x y z
N MET A 1 1.76 -8.45 -11.26
CA MET A 1 2.47 -9.59 -11.90
C MET A 1 3.98 -9.42 -11.91
N VAL A 2 4.55 -8.32 -12.44
CA VAL A 2 6.02 -8.10 -12.44
C VAL A 2 6.60 -8.18 -11.02
N PHE A 3 5.97 -7.55 -10.03
CA PHE A 3 6.40 -7.60 -8.63
C PHE A 3 6.45 -9.04 -8.09
N GLN A 4 5.41 -9.84 -8.31
CA GLN A 4 5.40 -11.25 -7.90
C GLN A 4 6.43 -12.09 -8.66
N ALA A 5 6.59 -11.85 -9.97
CA ALA A 5 7.59 -12.54 -10.78
C ALA A 5 9.03 -12.16 -10.35
N LEU A 6 9.22 -10.92 -9.90
CA LEU A 6 10.51 -10.43 -9.43
C LEU A 6 10.87 -10.95 -8.04
N PHE A 7 9.92 -10.89 -7.08
CA PHE A 7 10.17 -11.17 -5.67
C PHE A 7 9.57 -12.47 -5.15
N GLY A 8 8.50 -12.97 -5.77
CA GLY A 8 7.68 -14.08 -5.26
C GLY A 8 8.00 -15.45 -5.83
N VAL A 9 9.06 -15.60 -6.61
CA VAL A 9 9.45 -16.89 -7.22
C VAL A 9 10.71 -17.44 -6.56
N LYS A 10 10.84 -18.76 -6.54
CA LYS A 10 12.05 -19.43 -6.07
C LYS A 10 13.30 -18.85 -6.77
N GLY A 11 14.33 -18.55 -5.99
CA GLY A 11 15.55 -17.87 -6.45
C GLY A 11 15.47 -16.34 -6.35
N SER A 12 14.38 -15.77 -5.79
CA SER A 12 14.27 -14.33 -5.51
C SER A 12 14.59 -13.98 -4.05
N GLU A 13 14.88 -14.96 -3.22
CA GLU A 13 14.99 -14.81 -1.77
C GLU A 13 16.02 -13.74 -1.40
N ARG A 14 17.14 -13.69 -2.13
CA ARG A 14 18.18 -12.68 -1.92
C ARG A 14 17.74 -11.28 -2.31
N ILE A 15 17.08 -11.14 -3.46
CA ILE A 15 16.54 -9.87 -3.94
C ILE A 15 15.50 -9.35 -2.95
N LEU A 16 14.58 -10.22 -2.49
CA LEU A 16 13.57 -9.87 -1.50
C LEU A 16 14.22 -9.50 -0.16
N GLY A 17 15.22 -10.24 0.28
CA GLY A 17 16.00 -9.93 1.50
C GLY A 17 16.64 -8.55 1.45
N GLY A 18 17.25 -8.18 0.32
CA GLY A 18 17.81 -6.85 0.10
C GLY A 18 16.75 -5.75 0.21
N PHE A 19 15.61 -5.93 -0.43
CA PHE A 19 14.48 -4.98 -0.35
C PHE A 19 13.96 -4.85 1.09
N LEU A 20 13.67 -5.98 1.75
CA LEU A 20 13.20 -6.00 3.14
C LEU A 20 14.21 -5.38 4.10
N SER A 21 15.51 -5.58 3.88
CA SER A 21 16.55 -4.96 4.71
C SER A 21 16.47 -3.44 4.69
N LYS A 22 16.10 -2.83 3.57
CA LYS A 22 15.93 -1.36 3.46
C LYS A 22 14.65 -0.88 4.11
N ILE A 23 13.57 -1.65 4.03
CA ILE A 23 12.29 -1.29 4.69
C ILE A 23 12.42 -1.41 6.20
N LEU A 24 12.97 -2.53 6.68
CA LEU A 24 13.04 -2.84 8.11
C LEU A 24 14.21 -2.16 8.83
N ASN A 25 15.11 -1.52 8.07
CA ASN A 25 16.36 -0.94 8.56
C ASN A 25 17.17 -1.92 9.41
N GLN A 26 17.21 -3.17 8.97
CA GLN A 26 18.00 -4.26 9.55
C GLN A 26 18.41 -5.25 8.48
N GLU A 27 19.54 -5.93 8.66
CA GLU A 27 20.00 -6.93 7.71
C GLU A 27 19.08 -8.17 7.74
N VAL A 28 18.50 -8.53 6.58
CA VAL A 28 17.68 -9.74 6.38
C VAL A 28 18.51 -10.75 5.59
N LYS A 29 18.95 -11.82 6.27
CA LYS A 29 19.84 -12.84 5.69
C LYS A 29 19.07 -14.06 5.18
N LYS A 30 18.02 -14.44 5.91
CA LYS A 30 17.24 -15.63 5.61
C LYS A 30 15.85 -15.22 5.17
N VAL A 31 15.46 -15.63 3.97
CA VAL A 31 14.13 -15.43 3.42
C VAL A 31 13.61 -16.77 2.93
N SER A 32 12.40 -17.11 3.32
CA SER A 32 11.66 -18.27 2.82
C SER A 32 10.33 -17.79 2.25
N LEU A 33 10.11 -18.02 0.96
CA LEU A 33 8.86 -17.69 0.31
C LEU A 33 7.77 -18.68 0.71
N ASP A 34 6.55 -18.21 0.91
CA ASP A 34 5.41 -19.08 1.19
C ASP A 34 5.10 -19.91 -0.07
N ALA A 35 5.26 -21.23 0.02
CA ALA A 35 5.06 -22.16 -1.09
C ALA A 35 3.61 -22.18 -1.64
N ASN A 36 2.64 -21.68 -0.87
CA ASN A 36 1.23 -21.59 -1.24
C ASN A 36 0.90 -20.30 -1.99
N GLN A 37 1.90 -19.47 -2.34
CA GLN A 37 1.70 -18.36 -3.25
C GLN A 37 1.46 -18.92 -4.66
N ASN A 38 0.20 -19.19 -4.98
CA ASN A 38 -0.17 -19.49 -6.36
C ASN A 38 0.12 -18.25 -7.22
N LEU A 39 1.21 -18.33 -7.99
CA LEU A 39 1.60 -17.32 -8.99
C LEU A 39 0.53 -17.09 -10.07
N VAL A 40 -0.47 -17.95 -10.10
CA VAL A 40 -1.54 -17.95 -11.10
C VAL A 40 -2.84 -18.32 -10.40
N GLN A 41 -3.44 -17.42 -9.64
CA GLN A 41 -4.88 -17.49 -9.53
C GLN A 41 -5.46 -16.83 -10.78
N GLU A 42 -5.85 -17.70 -11.71
CA GLU A 42 -6.50 -17.34 -12.98
C GLU A 42 -7.96 -16.89 -12.79
N THR A 43 -8.38 -16.51 -11.60
CA THR A 43 -9.75 -16.06 -11.37
C THR A 43 -9.86 -14.54 -11.53
N VAL A 44 -10.66 -14.17 -12.52
CA VAL A 44 -11.04 -12.80 -12.89
C VAL A 44 -11.66 -12.00 -11.72
N ASP A 45 -11.99 -12.66 -10.62
CA ASP A 45 -12.60 -12.08 -9.41
C ASP A 45 -11.62 -11.54 -8.36
N GLU A 46 -10.31 -11.68 -8.54
CA GLU A 46 -9.36 -11.02 -7.66
C GLU A 46 -9.39 -9.52 -7.91
N LYS A 47 -9.85 -8.80 -6.90
CA LYS A 47 -9.94 -7.34 -6.84
C LYS A 47 -8.69 -6.71 -7.43
N LEU A 48 -8.84 -6.16 -8.62
CA LEU A 48 -7.81 -5.51 -9.41
C LEU A 48 -7.00 -4.52 -8.54
N GLY A 49 -5.68 -4.57 -8.66
CA GLY A 49 -4.81 -3.58 -8.04
C GLY A 49 -4.16 -3.97 -6.71
N ILE A 50 -4.34 -5.20 -6.20
CA ILE A 50 -3.65 -5.70 -5.01
C ILE A 50 -2.62 -6.74 -5.44
N LEU A 51 -1.35 -6.49 -5.10
CA LEU A 51 -0.25 -7.44 -5.26
C LEU A 51 0.21 -7.85 -3.86
N ASP A 52 -0.01 -9.11 -3.52
CA ASP A 52 0.30 -9.69 -2.21
C ASP A 52 1.51 -10.63 -2.33
N LEU A 53 2.48 -10.46 -1.44
CA LEU A 53 3.67 -11.31 -1.34
C LEU A 53 3.89 -11.69 0.12
N ARG A 54 4.10 -12.97 0.39
CA ARG A 54 4.29 -13.51 1.74
C ARG A 54 5.64 -14.19 1.86
N ALA A 55 6.33 -13.90 2.94
CA ALA A 55 7.61 -14.51 3.24
C ALA A 55 7.77 -14.72 4.76
N ILE A 56 8.63 -15.65 5.13
CA ILE A 56 9.15 -15.79 6.48
C ILE A 56 10.59 -15.35 6.43
N ILE A 57 10.97 -14.40 7.28
CA ILE A 57 12.35 -13.93 7.41
C ILE A 57 12.93 -14.37 8.75
N GLU A 58 14.24 -14.57 8.77
CA GLU A 58 14.99 -14.99 9.96
C GLU A 58 14.33 -16.20 10.71
N GLU A 59 13.61 -17.04 9.95
CA GLU A 59 12.90 -18.26 10.41
C GLU A 59 11.70 -18.03 11.35
N ASN A 60 11.55 -16.83 11.92
CA ASN A 60 10.58 -16.55 12.98
C ASN A 60 9.76 -15.25 12.80
N ILE A 61 9.90 -14.55 11.69
CA ILE A 61 9.12 -13.34 11.41
C ILE A 61 8.31 -13.57 10.13
N ASP A 62 7.00 -13.43 10.24
CA ASP A 62 6.08 -13.53 9.10
C ASP A 62 5.89 -12.15 8.48
N VAL A 63 6.14 -12.02 7.19
CA VAL A 63 6.05 -10.74 6.47
C VAL A 63 5.02 -10.86 5.35
N ASN A 64 4.09 -9.91 5.33
CA ASN A 64 3.15 -9.72 4.22
C ASN A 64 3.41 -8.37 3.56
N ILE A 65 3.65 -8.36 2.25
CA ILE A 65 3.86 -7.14 1.46
C ILE A 65 2.69 -6.99 0.51
N GLU A 66 2.00 -5.87 0.61
CA GLU A 66 0.86 -5.52 -0.24
C GLU A 66 1.18 -4.25 -1.03
N ILE A 67 1.04 -4.29 -2.37
CA ILE A 67 1.14 -3.09 -3.21
C ILE A 67 -0.26 -2.72 -3.70
N GLN A 68 -0.64 -1.46 -3.48
CA GLN A 68 -1.90 -0.92 -3.94
C GLN A 68 -1.68 0.25 -4.90
N LEU A 69 -2.22 0.10 -6.10
CA LEU A 69 -2.08 1.10 -7.17
C LEU A 69 -3.32 2.00 -7.29
N VAL A 70 -4.39 1.70 -6.55
CA VAL A 70 -5.66 2.43 -6.58
C VAL A 70 -6.12 2.69 -5.15
N ASP A 71 -6.50 3.94 -4.86
CA ASP A 71 -7.04 4.31 -3.55
C ASP A 71 -8.41 3.64 -3.35
N LYS A 72 -8.48 2.76 -2.37
CA LYS A 72 -9.72 2.08 -1.94
C LYS A 72 -10.04 2.49 -0.51
N ALA A 73 -11.28 2.85 -0.28
CA ALA A 73 -11.75 3.25 1.04
C ALA A 73 -11.38 2.25 2.16
N ASN A 74 -11.12 2.77 3.36
CA ASN A 74 -10.84 2.01 4.59
C ASN A 74 -9.55 1.17 4.53
N LEU A 75 -8.52 1.67 3.90
CA LEU A 75 -7.24 0.98 3.75
C LEU A 75 -6.63 0.59 5.10
N GLU A 76 -6.68 1.50 6.09
CA GLU A 76 -6.13 1.29 7.43
C GLU A 76 -6.81 0.12 8.16
N LYS A 77 -8.13 -0.02 7.98
CA LYS A 77 -8.87 -1.16 8.56
C LYS A 77 -8.55 -2.47 7.84
N ARG A 78 -8.30 -2.39 6.52
CA ARG A 78 -7.97 -3.56 5.70
C ARG A 78 -6.61 -4.12 6.06
N ILE A 79 -5.59 -3.28 6.19
CA ILE A 79 -4.25 -3.74 6.55
C ILE A 79 -4.23 -4.39 7.93
N LEU A 80 -4.93 -3.81 8.91
CA LEU A 80 -5.07 -4.41 10.23
C LEU A 80 -5.83 -5.75 10.20
N LEU A 81 -6.89 -5.84 9.38
CA LEU A 81 -7.62 -7.09 9.22
C LEU A 81 -6.75 -8.18 8.59
N TYR A 82 -5.94 -7.84 7.58
CA TYR A 82 -5.05 -8.79 6.92
C TYR A 82 -3.93 -9.22 7.85
N TRP A 83 -3.35 -8.29 8.60
CA TRP A 83 -2.40 -8.61 9.66
C TRP A 83 -3.01 -9.58 10.68
N ALA A 84 -4.18 -9.26 11.23
CA ALA A 84 -4.84 -10.07 12.25
C ALA A 84 -5.18 -11.49 11.74
N ARG A 85 -5.65 -11.61 10.50
CA ARG A 85 -5.89 -12.91 9.86
C ARG A 85 -4.59 -13.70 9.71
N ARG A 86 -3.52 -13.05 9.27
CA ARG A 86 -2.22 -13.70 9.08
C ARG A 86 -1.65 -14.17 10.41
N TYR A 87 -1.73 -13.35 11.45
CA TYR A 87 -1.31 -13.72 12.81
C TYR A 87 -2.18 -14.85 13.37
N GLY A 88 -3.50 -14.78 13.24
CA GLY A 88 -4.43 -15.75 13.81
C GLY A 88 -4.37 -17.15 13.18
N VAL A 89 -3.98 -17.27 11.89
CA VAL A 89 -3.88 -18.58 11.23
C VAL A 89 -2.57 -19.34 11.53
N GLN A 90 -1.65 -18.74 12.27
CA GLN A 90 -0.38 -19.38 12.62
C GLN A 90 -0.56 -20.56 13.59
N LEU A 91 -1.64 -20.57 14.37
CA LEU A 91 -1.94 -21.61 15.33
C LEU A 91 -3.23 -22.36 15.00
N LYS A 92 -3.22 -23.66 15.23
CA LYS A 92 -4.43 -24.48 15.27
C LYS A 92 -5.01 -24.50 16.69
N PRO A 93 -6.29 -24.80 16.87
CA PRO A 93 -6.88 -24.98 18.20
C PRO A 93 -6.07 -25.95 19.05
N GLY A 94 -5.71 -25.54 20.28
CA GLY A 94 -4.94 -26.34 21.23
C GLY A 94 -3.41 -26.28 21.09
N GLU A 95 -2.89 -25.53 20.11
CA GLU A 95 -1.45 -25.32 20.01
C GLU A 95 -0.94 -24.24 20.98
N ASP A 96 0.34 -24.32 21.29
CA ASP A 96 1.02 -23.44 22.24
C ASP A 96 1.23 -22.03 21.61
N TYR A 97 0.82 -20.98 22.33
CA TYR A 97 0.98 -19.58 21.90
C TYR A 97 2.44 -19.17 21.68
N ARG A 98 3.41 -19.86 22.27
CA ARG A 98 4.85 -19.64 22.04
C ARG A 98 5.29 -19.91 20.60
N LYS A 99 4.47 -20.58 19.81
CA LYS A 99 4.72 -20.81 18.38
C LYS A 99 4.31 -19.61 17.50
N LEU A 100 3.57 -18.65 18.06
CA LEU A 100 3.26 -17.41 17.32
C LEU A 100 4.53 -16.67 16.97
N ARG A 101 4.58 -16.18 15.75
CA ARG A 101 5.69 -15.40 15.23
C ARG A 101 5.26 -13.96 15.05
N LYS A 102 6.18 -13.05 15.29
CA LYS A 102 6.01 -11.65 14.91
C LYS A 102 5.50 -11.57 13.47
N THR A 103 4.50 -10.73 13.25
CA THR A 103 3.89 -10.52 11.94
C THR A 103 4.07 -9.07 11.53
N ILE A 104 4.72 -8.85 10.40
CA ILE A 104 4.96 -7.54 9.81
C ILE A 104 4.07 -7.40 8.57
N ALA A 105 3.26 -6.35 8.53
CA ALA A 105 2.52 -5.96 7.35
C ALA A 105 3.19 -4.75 6.68
N ILE A 106 3.51 -4.86 5.41
CA ILE A 106 4.13 -3.79 4.60
C ILE A 106 3.14 -3.40 3.51
N LEU A 107 2.70 -2.16 3.53
CA LEU A 107 1.82 -1.59 2.52
C LEU A 107 2.60 -0.57 1.69
N ILE A 108 2.58 -0.72 0.37
CA ILE A 108 3.18 0.22 -0.57
C ILE A 108 2.06 0.78 -1.44
N THR A 109 1.92 2.10 -1.51
CA THR A 109 0.87 2.77 -2.30
C THR A 109 1.45 3.65 -3.40
N ASP A 110 0.77 3.69 -4.55
CA ASP A 110 1.05 4.61 -5.67
C ASP A 110 0.19 5.89 -5.56
N TYR A 111 -0.24 6.21 -4.37
CA TYR A 111 -1.02 7.41 -4.03
C TYR A 111 -0.77 7.80 -2.58
N GLU A 112 -1.05 9.06 -2.23
CA GLU A 112 -1.02 9.55 -0.85
C GLU A 112 -2.30 9.14 -0.12
N ILE A 113 -2.15 8.57 1.07
CA ILE A 113 -3.28 8.13 1.90
C ILE A 113 -3.88 9.35 2.60
N PRO A 114 -5.18 9.66 2.44
CA PRO A 114 -5.80 10.87 2.96
C PRO A 114 -5.59 11.12 4.46
N ASN A 115 -5.57 10.06 5.26
CA ASN A 115 -5.37 10.17 6.71
C ASN A 115 -3.89 10.31 7.12
N LEU A 116 -2.96 10.17 6.18
CA LEU A 116 -1.51 10.27 6.41
C LEU A 116 -0.87 11.51 5.76
N VAL A 117 -1.64 12.44 5.24
CA VAL A 117 -1.13 13.67 4.58
C VAL A 117 -0.29 14.56 5.51
N TRP A 118 -0.46 14.42 6.82
CA TRP A 118 0.31 15.15 7.83
C TRP A 118 1.76 14.67 7.96
N PHE A 119 2.02 13.42 7.61
CA PHE A 119 3.37 12.85 7.61
C PHE A 119 4.06 13.19 6.28
N LYS A 120 5.21 13.86 6.38
CA LYS A 120 6.01 14.20 5.19
C LYS A 120 6.91 13.04 4.75
N ASP A 121 7.18 12.12 5.66
CA ASP A 121 8.00 10.95 5.37
C ASP A 121 7.23 9.99 4.46
N ALA A 122 7.92 9.49 3.44
CA ALA A 122 7.35 8.51 2.53
C ALA A 122 7.16 7.14 3.18
N HIS A 123 7.89 6.86 4.24
CA HIS A 123 7.85 5.62 4.99
C HIS A 123 7.49 5.90 6.45
N THR A 124 6.40 5.32 6.92
CA THR A 124 5.98 5.36 8.32
C THR A 124 5.92 3.96 8.90
N ARG A 125 6.32 3.84 10.18
CA ARG A 125 6.32 2.59 10.95
C ARG A 125 5.38 2.71 12.13
N TRP A 126 4.55 1.70 12.32
CA TRP A 126 3.51 1.66 13.34
C TRP A 126 3.68 0.43 14.21
N GLU A 127 3.68 0.64 15.53
CA GLU A 127 3.82 -0.37 16.56
C GLU A 127 2.78 -0.15 17.66
N LEU A 128 2.49 -1.18 18.45
CA LEU A 128 1.61 -1.07 19.60
C LEU A 128 2.43 -0.71 20.84
N LEU A 129 2.24 0.49 21.34
CA LEU A 129 3.00 1.04 22.45
C LEU A 129 2.09 1.46 23.61
N GLU A 130 2.57 1.33 24.86
CA GLU A 130 1.93 1.95 26.00
C GLU A 130 2.12 3.48 25.93
N LYS A 131 1.00 4.24 26.04
CA LYS A 131 0.97 5.67 25.71
C LYS A 131 1.84 6.53 26.63
N ARG A 132 1.99 6.14 27.91
CA ARG A 132 2.75 6.90 28.90
C ARG A 132 4.22 6.48 28.99
N ASN A 133 4.50 5.24 28.61
CA ASN A 133 5.83 4.61 28.68
C ASN A 133 6.14 3.92 27.34
N PRO A 134 6.31 4.69 26.24
CA PRO A 134 6.46 4.11 24.90
C PRO A 134 7.77 3.34 24.71
N GLU A 135 8.73 3.49 25.65
CA GLU A 135 9.99 2.74 25.66
C GLU A 135 9.80 1.29 26.13
N ILE A 136 8.69 0.99 26.83
CA ILE A 136 8.39 -0.36 27.33
C ILE A 136 7.59 -1.11 26.27
N LYS A 137 8.25 -1.98 25.52
CA LYS A 137 7.62 -2.80 24.48
C LYS A 137 7.20 -4.15 25.05
N VAL A 138 5.90 -4.39 25.16
CA VAL A 138 5.30 -5.65 25.62
C VAL A 138 4.70 -6.43 24.45
N PHE A 139 4.11 -5.72 23.49
CA PHE A 139 3.45 -6.29 22.31
C PHE A 139 4.32 -6.07 21.06
N GLU A 140 5.31 -6.94 20.87
CA GLU A 140 6.28 -6.80 19.77
C GLU A 140 5.86 -7.54 18.49
N ASP A 141 4.78 -8.31 18.56
CA ASP A 141 4.33 -9.16 17.45
C ASP A 141 3.66 -8.39 16.31
N ILE A 142 3.18 -7.15 16.58
CA ILE A 142 2.56 -6.31 15.56
C ILE A 142 3.48 -5.20 15.10
N GLU A 143 3.71 -5.16 13.81
CA GLU A 143 4.43 -4.08 13.15
C GLU A 143 3.81 -3.82 11.78
N VAL A 144 3.55 -2.54 11.46
CA VAL A 144 3.00 -2.14 10.17
C VAL A 144 3.88 -1.06 9.56
N HIS A 145 4.32 -1.28 8.32
CA HIS A 145 5.03 -0.29 7.51
C HIS A 145 4.12 0.21 6.41
N ILE A 146 4.07 1.53 6.22
CA ILE A 146 3.35 2.15 5.12
C ILE A 146 4.34 2.99 4.33
N ILE A 147 4.41 2.74 3.02
CA ILE A 147 5.29 3.42 2.09
C ILE A 147 4.43 4.06 1.01
N GLU A 148 4.39 5.39 0.98
CA GLU A 148 3.66 6.18 0.02
C GLU A 148 4.63 6.68 -1.06
N MET A 149 4.68 6.00 -2.21
CA MET A 149 5.64 6.26 -3.28
C MET A 149 5.65 7.71 -3.78
N PRO A 150 4.51 8.43 -3.92
CA PRO A 150 4.52 9.83 -4.38
C PRO A 150 5.29 10.77 -3.45
N LYS A 151 5.32 10.52 -2.15
CA LYS A 151 6.04 11.35 -1.17
C LYS A 151 7.55 11.32 -1.32
N ILE A 152 8.11 10.29 -1.97
CA ILE A 152 9.55 10.18 -2.20
C ILE A 152 10.07 11.30 -3.09
N GLU A 153 9.32 11.65 -4.13
CA GLU A 153 9.69 12.76 -5.02
C GLU A 153 9.40 14.12 -4.36
N ALA A 154 8.30 14.22 -3.63
CA ALA A 154 7.92 15.46 -2.94
C ALA A 154 8.90 15.82 -1.81
N ASN A 155 9.45 14.81 -1.11
CA ASN A 155 10.34 15.01 0.03
C ASN A 155 11.56 14.06 0.03
N PRO A 156 12.50 14.23 -0.91
CA PRO A 156 13.59 13.26 -1.14
C PRO A 156 14.54 13.07 0.04
N LYS A 157 14.57 14.01 0.99
CA LYS A 157 15.46 13.96 2.18
C LYS A 157 14.84 13.18 3.35
N ALA A 158 13.53 12.98 3.35
CA ALA A 158 12.81 12.31 4.41
C ALA A 158 12.80 10.77 4.28
N THR A 159 13.44 10.23 3.24
CA THR A 159 13.51 8.78 3.00
C THR A 159 14.98 8.35 2.95
N GLU A 160 15.30 7.25 3.62
CA GLU A 160 16.65 6.67 3.59
C GLU A 160 17.08 6.35 2.15
N LYS A 161 18.34 6.67 1.82
CA LYS A 161 18.86 6.55 0.45
C LYS A 161 18.67 5.16 -0.14
N GLY A 162 18.89 4.11 0.65
CA GLY A 162 18.73 2.72 0.21
C GLY A 162 17.30 2.40 -0.18
N LEU A 163 16.33 2.69 0.69
CA LEU A 163 14.92 2.47 0.43
C LEU A 163 14.44 3.30 -0.76
N LYS A 164 14.87 4.56 -0.86
CA LYS A 164 14.56 5.44 -1.99
C LYS A 164 14.94 4.82 -3.34
N ASN A 165 16.11 4.21 -3.45
CA ASN A 165 16.57 3.58 -4.70
C ASN A 165 15.67 2.40 -5.08
N TRP A 166 15.28 1.57 -4.12
CA TRP A 166 14.35 0.46 -4.35
C TRP A 166 12.97 0.92 -4.79
N ILE A 167 12.44 1.96 -4.17
CA ILE A 167 11.12 2.49 -4.58
C ILE A 167 11.20 3.12 -5.97
N LYS A 168 12.27 3.86 -6.29
CA LYS A 168 12.51 4.37 -7.64
C LYS A 168 12.61 3.24 -8.66
N PHE A 169 13.27 2.14 -8.31
CA PHE A 169 13.30 0.95 -9.16
C PHE A 169 11.91 0.38 -9.42
N LEU A 170 11.03 0.34 -8.42
CA LEU A 170 9.66 -0.13 -8.59
C LEU A 170 8.82 0.81 -9.47
N GLN A 171 9.07 2.12 -9.43
CA GLN A 171 8.38 3.13 -10.23
C GLN A 171 8.94 3.22 -11.65
N ASN A 172 10.26 3.30 -11.77
CA ASN A 172 10.97 3.45 -13.04
C ASN A 172 12.35 2.78 -12.96
N PRO A 173 12.48 1.51 -13.36
CA PRO A 173 13.72 0.76 -13.31
C PRO A 173 14.87 1.40 -14.11
N GLU A 174 14.54 2.11 -15.19
CA GLU A 174 15.52 2.76 -16.08
C GLU A 174 16.09 4.08 -15.54
N SER A 175 15.65 4.52 -14.35
CA SER A 175 16.10 5.79 -13.78
C SER A 175 17.60 5.78 -13.48
N GLU A 176 18.27 6.93 -13.65
CA GLU A 176 19.69 7.08 -13.34
C GLU A 176 20.02 6.74 -11.88
N ALA A 177 19.11 7.04 -10.95
CA ALA A 177 19.29 6.74 -9.53
C ALA A 177 19.42 5.24 -9.26
N VAL A 178 18.77 4.39 -10.07
CA VAL A 178 18.88 2.93 -10.01
C VAL A 178 20.21 2.49 -10.59
N LYS A 179 20.57 3.00 -11.79
CA LYS A 179 21.81 2.65 -12.50
C LYS A 179 23.09 3.06 -11.75
N MET A 180 23.02 4.12 -10.94
CA MET A 180 24.14 4.61 -10.11
C MET A 180 24.12 4.03 -8.68
N SER A 181 23.23 3.11 -8.38
CA SER A 181 23.16 2.46 -7.08
C SER A 181 24.34 1.46 -6.92
N ASN A 182 24.99 1.45 -5.76
CA ASN A 182 25.98 0.43 -5.40
C ASN A 182 25.35 -0.72 -4.60
N ASP A 183 24.05 -0.96 -4.77
CA ASP A 183 23.27 -2.00 -4.09
C ASP A 183 23.25 -3.26 -4.95
N LYS A 184 23.95 -4.31 -4.51
CA LYS A 184 24.11 -5.57 -5.27
C LYS A 184 22.77 -6.29 -5.49
N GLU A 185 21.91 -6.25 -4.50
CA GLU A 185 20.60 -6.89 -4.56
C GLU A 185 19.68 -6.13 -5.52
N LEU A 186 19.81 -4.82 -5.61
CA LEU A 186 19.12 -4.00 -6.58
C LEU A 186 19.60 -4.26 -8.02
N ASP A 187 20.92 -4.45 -8.20
CA ASP A 187 21.49 -4.82 -9.49
C ASP A 187 21.01 -6.21 -9.95
N GLU A 188 20.89 -7.15 -9.02
CA GLU A 188 20.30 -8.47 -9.31
C GLU A 188 18.82 -8.36 -9.68
N ALA A 189 18.07 -7.50 -8.98
CA ALA A 189 16.67 -7.22 -9.28
C ALA A 189 16.50 -6.66 -10.69
N TYR A 190 17.37 -5.73 -11.08
CA TYR A 190 17.38 -5.14 -12.42
C TYR A 190 17.63 -6.20 -13.51
N LYS A 191 18.68 -7.01 -13.38
CA LYS A 191 18.99 -8.09 -14.32
C LYS A 191 17.86 -9.10 -14.43
N LYS A 192 17.23 -9.44 -13.31
CA LYS A 192 16.07 -10.33 -13.30
C LYS A 192 14.87 -9.72 -14.00
N LEU A 193 14.64 -8.42 -13.81
CA LEU A 193 13.57 -7.69 -14.48
C LEU A 193 13.76 -7.66 -16.00
N GLU A 194 15.00 -7.46 -16.49
CA GLU A 194 15.31 -7.54 -17.92
C GLU A 194 14.95 -8.91 -18.51
N ASN A 195 15.32 -10.00 -17.81
CA ASN A 195 14.98 -11.35 -18.22
C ASN A 195 13.47 -11.60 -18.25
N ILE A 196 12.73 -11.10 -17.22
CA ILE A 196 11.27 -11.22 -17.15
C ILE A 196 10.61 -10.40 -18.27
N SER A 197 11.12 -9.22 -18.57
CA SER A 197 10.59 -8.34 -19.62
C SER A 197 10.75 -8.93 -21.02
N GLY A 198 11.70 -9.83 -21.22
CA GLY A 198 11.86 -10.62 -22.44
C GLY A 198 10.81 -11.72 -22.62
N ASP A 199 10.07 -12.09 -21.58
CA ASP A 199 9.00 -13.09 -21.66
C ASP A 199 7.71 -12.46 -22.21
N GLU A 200 7.34 -12.84 -23.43
CA GLU A 200 6.16 -12.30 -24.13
C GLU A 200 4.84 -12.57 -23.37
N LYS A 201 4.70 -13.73 -22.75
CA LYS A 201 3.51 -14.08 -21.95
C LYS A 201 3.38 -13.17 -20.72
N LEU A 202 4.46 -12.95 -19.99
CA LEU A 202 4.47 -12.07 -18.82
C LEU A 202 4.24 -10.61 -19.21
N ARG A 203 4.82 -10.16 -20.32
CA ARG A 203 4.57 -8.81 -20.87
C ARG A 203 3.10 -8.61 -21.19
N ARG A 204 2.48 -9.53 -21.95
CA ARG A 204 1.07 -9.45 -22.32
C ARG A 204 0.13 -9.44 -21.11
N LEU A 205 0.40 -10.29 -20.12
CA LEU A 205 -0.36 -10.31 -18.87
C LEU A 205 -0.21 -9.00 -18.07
N SER A 206 0.99 -8.40 -18.06
CA SER A 206 1.25 -7.11 -17.41
C SER A 206 0.49 -5.97 -18.10
N GLU A 207 0.45 -5.95 -19.43
CA GLU A 207 -0.31 -4.98 -20.21
C GLU A 207 -1.82 -5.08 -19.95
N LEU A 208 -2.38 -6.29 -19.92
CA LEU A 208 -3.79 -6.51 -19.59
C LEU A 208 -4.12 -6.03 -18.18
N ARG A 209 -3.24 -6.29 -17.20
CA ARG A 209 -3.44 -5.84 -15.83
C ARG A 209 -3.32 -4.32 -15.70
N LEU A 210 -2.35 -3.71 -16.39
CA LEU A 210 -2.22 -2.25 -16.42
C LEU A 210 -3.50 -1.60 -16.99
N LYS A 211 -4.03 -2.14 -18.09
CA LYS A 211 -5.29 -1.67 -18.66
C LYS A 211 -6.43 -1.74 -17.63
N ALA A 212 -6.59 -2.87 -16.95
CA ALA A 212 -7.62 -3.05 -15.95
C ALA A 212 -7.49 -2.07 -14.76
N ILE A 213 -6.25 -1.77 -14.32
CA ILE A 213 -5.98 -0.77 -13.27
C ILE A 213 -6.35 0.64 -13.75
N LEU A 214 -6.02 1.00 -14.99
CA LEU A 214 -6.38 2.28 -15.58
C LEU A 214 -7.89 2.44 -15.72
N ASP A 215 -8.61 1.39 -16.12
CA ASP A 215 -10.06 1.36 -16.21
C ASP A 215 -10.71 1.52 -14.81
N GLU A 216 -10.15 0.88 -13.78
CA GLU A 216 -10.61 1.05 -12.39
C GLU A 216 -10.36 2.47 -11.87
N LYS A 217 -9.17 3.04 -12.11
CA LYS A 217 -8.85 4.44 -11.75
C LYS A 217 -9.83 5.41 -12.43
N ALA A 218 -10.06 5.27 -13.72
CA ALA A 218 -11.00 6.09 -14.47
C ALA A 218 -12.44 5.98 -13.93
N THR A 219 -12.88 4.78 -13.56
CA THR A 219 -14.21 4.56 -12.97
C THR A 219 -14.36 5.25 -11.62
N LEU A 220 -13.35 5.17 -10.77
CA LEU A 220 -13.34 5.83 -9.45
C LEU A 220 -13.32 7.37 -9.59
N GLU A 221 -12.53 7.91 -10.51
CA GLU A 221 -12.48 9.35 -10.80
C GLU A 221 -13.84 9.85 -11.31
N CYS A 222 -14.45 9.15 -12.25
CA CYS A 222 -15.78 9.45 -12.75
C CYS A 222 -16.84 9.46 -11.63
N GLY A 223 -16.81 8.45 -10.76
CA GLY A 223 -17.70 8.38 -9.59
C GLY A 223 -17.48 9.53 -8.60
N ARG A 224 -16.23 9.91 -8.36
CA ARG A 224 -15.86 11.06 -7.52
C ARG A 224 -16.37 12.38 -8.09
N GLU A 225 -16.18 12.61 -9.39
CA GLU A 225 -16.68 13.81 -10.06
C GLU A 225 -18.20 13.89 -10.04
N ALA A 226 -18.89 12.77 -10.28
CA ALA A 226 -20.35 12.71 -10.21
C ALA A 226 -20.86 13.04 -8.81
N GLY A 227 -20.24 12.47 -7.77
CA GLY A 227 -20.57 12.76 -6.38
C GLY A 227 -20.32 14.22 -5.98
N LEU A 228 -19.23 14.84 -6.46
CA LEU A 228 -18.96 16.26 -6.25
C LEU A 228 -20.02 17.15 -6.92
N LYS A 229 -20.38 16.87 -8.18
CA LYS A 229 -21.43 17.60 -8.92
C LYS A 229 -22.78 17.51 -8.20
N GLU A 230 -23.16 16.31 -7.75
CA GLU A 230 -24.40 16.09 -6.99
C GLU A 230 -24.39 16.83 -5.64
N GLY A 231 -23.25 16.78 -4.91
CA GLY A 231 -23.06 17.50 -3.66
C GLY A 231 -23.18 19.03 -3.82
N MET A 232 -22.59 19.57 -4.89
CA MET A 232 -22.69 21.00 -5.22
C MET A 232 -24.14 21.39 -5.57
N ALA A 233 -24.84 20.58 -6.37
CA ALA A 233 -26.23 20.80 -6.71
C ALA A 233 -27.14 20.82 -5.49
N LYS A 234 -26.97 19.85 -4.56
CA LYS A 234 -27.72 19.81 -3.30
C LYS A 234 -27.42 21.01 -2.40
N ARG A 235 -26.17 21.50 -2.34
CA ARG A 235 -25.80 22.71 -1.58
C ARG A 235 -26.47 23.95 -2.16
N LYS A 236 -26.46 24.11 -3.50
CA LYS A 236 -27.12 25.22 -4.18
C LYS A 236 -28.64 25.25 -3.92
N SER A 237 -29.31 24.12 -4.08
CA SER A 237 -30.74 23.98 -3.80
C SER A 237 -31.09 24.32 -2.35
N ARG A 238 -30.28 23.89 -1.35
CA ARG A 238 -30.48 24.25 0.06
C ARG A 238 -30.30 25.75 0.32
N ALA A 239 -29.32 26.39 -0.33
CA ALA A 239 -29.07 27.83 -0.22
C ALA A 239 -30.24 28.63 -0.81
N ASP A 240 -30.78 28.20 -1.94
CA ASP A 240 -31.93 28.84 -2.59
C ASP A 240 -33.19 28.73 -1.72
N LEU A 241 -33.48 27.56 -1.14
CA LEU A 241 -34.55 27.36 -0.18
C LEU A 241 -34.42 28.22 1.09
N GLN A 242 -33.19 28.43 1.58
CA GLN A 242 -32.98 29.33 2.72
C GLN A 242 -33.25 30.79 2.38
N LYS A 243 -32.84 31.25 1.20
CA LYS A 243 -33.15 32.61 0.72
C LYS A 243 -34.64 32.83 0.57
N GLU A 244 -35.39 31.89 0.00
CA GLU A 244 -36.87 31.97 -0.11
C GLU A 244 -37.53 32.06 1.25
N ARG A 245 -37.07 31.24 2.24
CA ARG A 245 -37.59 31.30 3.61
C ARG A 245 -37.31 32.64 4.29
N GLN A 246 -36.15 33.25 4.06
CA GLN A 246 -35.80 34.56 4.60
C GLN A 246 -36.67 35.66 3.96
N ASN A 247 -36.81 35.65 2.65
CA ASN A 247 -37.65 36.60 1.92
C ASN A 247 -39.11 36.51 2.33
N GLY A 248 -39.66 35.31 2.45
CA GLY A 248 -41.04 35.11 2.93
C GLY A 248 -41.28 35.56 4.37
N LYS A 249 -40.22 35.48 5.26
CA LYS A 249 -40.30 36.06 6.60
C LYS A 249 -40.32 37.60 6.57
N LEU A 250 -39.50 38.21 5.75
CA LEU A 250 -39.42 39.67 5.58
C LEU A 250 -40.76 40.24 5.03
N GLU A 251 -41.38 39.59 4.05
CA GLU A 251 -42.68 39.97 3.51
C GLU A 251 -43.81 39.89 4.58
N ARG A 252 -43.81 38.83 5.42
CA ARG A 252 -44.78 38.70 6.51
C ARG A 252 -44.62 39.78 7.58
N ILE A 253 -43.41 40.22 7.87
CA ILE A 253 -43.13 41.29 8.84
C ILE A 253 -43.58 42.64 8.25
N SER A 254 -43.33 42.89 6.95
CA SER A 254 -43.76 44.09 6.27
C SER A 254 -45.31 44.25 6.24
N ARG A 255 -46.04 43.13 5.95
CA ARG A 255 -47.51 43.13 5.95
C ARG A 255 -48.17 43.28 7.33
N ARG A 256 -47.43 43.12 8.43
CA ARG A 256 -47.95 43.34 9.80
C ARG A 256 -47.70 44.76 10.32
N LYS A 257 -46.96 45.59 9.60
CA LYS A 257 -46.66 46.98 9.95
C LYS A 257 -47.49 48.01 9.19
N ASN A 258 -48.24 47.56 8.21
CA ASN A 258 -49.30 48.32 7.50
C ASN A 258 -50.69 47.86 7.98
#